data_056d3a90d43e32a8a25f4ab16c694daf
#
_entry.id   056d3a90d43e32a8a25f4ab16c694daf
#
_cell.length_a   1.000
_cell.length_b   1.000
_cell.length_c   1.000
_cell.angle_alpha   90.00
_cell.angle_beta   90.00
_cell.angle_gamma   90.00
#
_symmetry.space_group_name_H-M   'P 1'
#
loop_
_entity.id
_entity.type
_entity.pdbx_description
1 polymer ?
#
loop_
_entity_poly.entity_id
_entity_poly.type
_entity_poly.pdbx_seq_one_letter_code
_entity_poly.pdbx_strand_id
1 'polypeptide(L)'
;MLASIAARRLIPCAASLLLLLALLAHPAQAQSDAPGGALDLGTIDFPTSASGEARTEFLTGVLALHSFWYPEARDHFRRAQALNPQFAMAYWGEAMTHDHPLWDQHDNDAGRAILAQLDAVRDASGLAWTDRERGYVDAIRTLYTGEGDIETRRDAYAAAMQRLAEQHPDDDEAAAFSALAQMSVEGFDLEDADDVVPVAAQLEELYRRHDRHPGVLHYLIHVYDSEPFAPLGLRPARTYAEVAPASSHALHMPSHIFRQLEQWERVVASNQDAYQASVDWQQRTDRPIHMRDFHSFGWLMDAYLALDRFDDACGLIQELESLLATAEQRGEDLGRMPSLREHFTSQYESAAAGTDAAGACAVVQ
;
A
#
# COMPACT_ATOMS: atom_id res chain seq x y z
N MET A 1 -32.33 -55.15 -63.46
CA MET A 1 -31.98 -56.16 -62.47
C MET A 1 -32.13 -55.53 -61.06
N LEU A 2 -32.94 -56.12 -60.27
CA LEU A 2 -33.48 -55.69 -58.98
C LEU A 2 -32.39 -55.45 -57.93
N ALA A 3 -32.47 -54.33 -57.19
CA ALA A 3 -31.80 -54.19 -55.90
C ALA A 3 -32.77 -53.58 -54.86
N SER A 4 -32.93 -54.32 -53.82
CA SER A 4 -33.87 -54.20 -52.72
C SER A 4 -33.61 -52.96 -51.85
N ILE A 5 -34.71 -52.28 -51.48
CA ILE A 5 -34.74 -51.14 -50.56
C ILE A 5 -34.95 -51.72 -49.14
N ALA A 6 -33.98 -51.49 -48.25
CA ALA A 6 -34.15 -51.76 -46.83
C ALA A 6 -34.34 -50.42 -46.09
N ALA A 7 -35.54 -50.21 -45.55
CA ALA A 7 -35.90 -49.10 -44.70
C ALA A 7 -35.24 -49.23 -43.32
N ARG A 8 -34.46 -48.26 -42.90
CA ARG A 8 -34.01 -48.10 -41.51
C ARG A 8 -34.77 -46.95 -40.82
N ARG A 9 -35.44 -47.31 -39.77
CA ARG A 9 -36.19 -46.44 -38.87
C ARG A 9 -35.25 -45.46 -38.18
N LEU A 10 -35.58 -44.19 -38.22
CA LEU A 10 -34.96 -43.12 -37.42
C LEU A 10 -35.59 -43.12 -36.04
N ILE A 11 -34.75 -43.26 -35.00
CA ILE A 11 -35.08 -43.02 -33.58
C ILE A 11 -34.58 -41.60 -33.32
N PRO A 12 -35.41 -40.68 -32.78
CA PRO A 12 -34.93 -39.39 -32.34
C PRO A 12 -34.27 -39.52 -30.95
N CYS A 13 -32.97 -39.32 -30.86
CA CYS A 13 -32.27 -39.14 -29.62
C CYS A 13 -32.40 -37.67 -29.21
N ALA A 14 -33.26 -37.42 -28.21
CA ALA A 14 -33.31 -36.14 -27.53
C ALA A 14 -32.07 -36.04 -26.63
N ALA A 15 -31.04 -35.34 -27.07
CA ALA A 15 -29.89 -34.97 -26.24
C ALA A 15 -30.25 -33.70 -25.47
N SER A 16 -30.61 -33.86 -24.20
CA SER A 16 -30.70 -32.74 -23.24
C SER A 16 -29.32 -32.20 -22.97
N LEU A 17 -29.04 -31.01 -23.51
CA LEU A 17 -27.82 -30.21 -23.22
C LEU A 17 -27.99 -29.58 -21.83
N LEU A 18 -27.51 -30.23 -20.77
CA LEU A 18 -27.31 -29.62 -19.45
C LEU A 18 -26.09 -28.73 -19.54
N LEU A 19 -26.30 -27.41 -19.70
CA LEU A 19 -25.28 -26.40 -19.45
C LEU A 19 -24.97 -26.39 -17.95
N LEU A 20 -23.89 -27.06 -17.54
CA LEU A 20 -23.25 -26.76 -16.24
C LEU A 20 -22.61 -25.40 -16.31
N LEU A 21 -23.27 -24.37 -15.77
CA LEU A 21 -22.60 -23.16 -15.31
C LEU A 21 -21.70 -23.54 -14.13
N ALA A 22 -20.43 -23.80 -14.38
CA ALA A 22 -19.41 -23.81 -13.35
C ALA A 22 -19.20 -22.35 -12.91
N LEU A 23 -19.92 -21.94 -11.86
CA LEU A 23 -19.52 -20.81 -11.04
C LEU A 23 -18.11 -21.11 -10.54
N LEU A 24 -17.12 -20.43 -11.11
CA LEU A 24 -15.79 -20.33 -10.55
C LEU A 24 -15.91 -19.50 -9.25
N ALA A 25 -16.34 -20.18 -8.18
CA ALA A 25 -16.14 -19.65 -6.84
C ALA A 25 -14.63 -19.59 -6.64
N HIS A 26 -14.07 -18.39 -6.69
CA HIS A 26 -12.75 -18.15 -6.12
C HIS A 26 -12.87 -18.56 -4.64
N PRO A 27 -11.96 -19.39 -4.12
CA PRO A 27 -11.94 -19.61 -2.68
C PRO A 27 -11.64 -18.26 -2.03
N ALA A 28 -12.62 -17.68 -1.34
CA ALA A 28 -12.34 -16.66 -0.36
C ALA A 28 -11.29 -17.27 0.59
N GLN A 29 -10.08 -16.75 0.58
CA GLN A 29 -9.07 -17.16 1.54
C GLN A 29 -9.64 -16.79 2.91
N ALA A 30 -9.94 -17.80 3.70
CA ALA A 30 -10.38 -17.63 5.06
C ALA A 30 -9.25 -16.92 5.81
N GLN A 31 -9.43 -15.63 6.08
CA GLN A 31 -8.63 -14.92 7.07
C GLN A 31 -8.77 -15.68 8.38
N SER A 32 -7.65 -15.97 9.03
CA SER A 32 -7.63 -16.67 10.30
C SER A 32 -8.30 -15.81 11.37
N ASP A 33 -9.50 -16.18 11.78
CA ASP A 33 -10.28 -15.57 12.87
C ASP A 33 -9.66 -15.86 14.26
N ALA A 34 -8.34 -15.71 14.42
CA ALA A 34 -7.72 -15.77 15.73
C ALA A 34 -7.62 -14.34 16.29
N PRO A 35 -8.23 -14.03 17.44
CA PRO A 35 -7.98 -12.74 18.09
C PRO A 35 -6.50 -12.67 18.48
N GLY A 36 -5.73 -11.83 17.77
CA GLY A 36 -4.28 -11.70 17.91
C GLY A 36 -3.45 -12.50 16.91
N GLY A 37 -4.01 -12.98 15.79
CA GLY A 37 -3.25 -13.57 14.69
C GLY A 37 -2.28 -12.57 14.06
N ALA A 38 -1.04 -13.02 13.73
CA ALA A 38 -0.05 -12.19 13.05
C ALA A 38 -0.62 -11.66 11.72
N LEU A 39 -0.41 -10.38 11.44
CA LEU A 39 -0.77 -9.77 10.15
C LEU A 39 0.04 -10.43 9.04
N ASP A 40 -0.62 -10.84 7.97
CA ASP A 40 0.06 -11.35 6.78
C ASP A 40 0.54 -10.18 5.91
N LEU A 41 1.77 -9.75 6.17
CA LEU A 41 2.45 -8.64 5.50
C LEU A 41 3.67 -9.10 4.70
N GLY A 42 3.84 -10.41 4.53
CA GLY A 42 5.04 -11.03 3.95
C GLY A 42 6.14 -11.29 4.98
N THR A 43 7.36 -11.44 4.50
CA THR A 43 8.53 -11.75 5.33
C THR A 43 9.74 -10.95 4.89
N ILE A 44 10.58 -10.56 5.86
CA ILE A 44 11.85 -9.88 5.65
C ILE A 44 12.92 -10.49 6.57
N ASP A 45 14.18 -10.30 6.21
CA ASP A 45 15.31 -10.54 7.10
C ASP A 45 16.00 -9.23 7.44
N PHE A 46 15.69 -8.72 8.62
CA PHE A 46 16.29 -7.49 9.14
C PHE A 46 17.05 -7.80 10.43
N PRO A 47 18.37 -8.05 10.35
CA PRO A 47 19.19 -8.30 11.53
C PRO A 47 19.15 -7.12 12.49
N THR A 48 18.95 -7.37 13.79
CA THR A 48 18.91 -6.34 14.82
C THR A 48 19.58 -6.82 16.10
N SER A 49 19.93 -5.90 16.99
CA SER A 49 20.44 -6.20 18.34
C SER A 49 19.36 -6.75 19.27
N ALA A 50 18.07 -6.55 18.94
CA ALA A 50 16.96 -7.07 19.73
C ALA A 50 16.67 -8.54 19.44
N SER A 51 16.00 -9.20 20.37
CA SER A 51 15.56 -10.58 20.29
C SER A 51 14.16 -10.75 20.92
N GLY A 52 13.56 -11.94 20.76
CA GLY A 52 12.25 -12.26 21.32
C GLY A 52 11.14 -11.35 20.78
N GLU A 53 10.17 -11.03 21.64
CA GLU A 53 8.95 -10.31 21.26
C GLU A 53 9.25 -8.89 20.75
N ALA A 54 10.21 -8.18 21.33
CA ALA A 54 10.59 -6.84 20.83
C ALA A 54 11.09 -6.88 19.39
N ARG A 55 11.86 -7.92 19.00
CA ARG A 55 12.27 -8.13 17.60
C ARG A 55 11.06 -8.45 16.71
N THR A 56 10.13 -9.28 17.17
CA THR A 56 8.93 -9.63 16.41
C THR A 56 8.08 -8.39 16.14
N GLU A 57 7.82 -7.57 17.15
CA GLU A 57 7.09 -6.30 16.99
C GLU A 57 7.81 -5.37 16.02
N PHE A 58 9.12 -5.23 16.13
CA PHE A 58 9.91 -4.42 15.22
C PHE A 58 9.77 -4.89 13.75
N LEU A 59 9.93 -6.18 13.49
CA LEU A 59 9.82 -6.72 12.13
C LEU A 59 8.42 -6.54 11.55
N THR A 60 7.37 -6.71 12.35
CA THR A 60 6.00 -6.42 11.90
C THR A 60 5.83 -4.93 11.60
N GLY A 61 6.44 -4.06 12.41
CA GLY A 61 6.47 -2.61 12.16
C GLY A 61 7.17 -2.28 10.83
N VAL A 62 8.30 -2.91 10.51
CA VAL A 62 9.01 -2.70 9.24
C VAL A 62 8.20 -3.21 8.05
N LEU A 63 7.56 -4.37 8.17
CA LEU A 63 6.66 -4.90 7.13
C LEU A 63 5.48 -3.95 6.85
N ALA A 64 4.87 -3.40 7.90
CA ALA A 64 3.83 -2.39 7.76
C ALA A 64 4.38 -1.08 7.16
N LEU A 65 5.60 -0.67 7.53
CA LEU A 65 6.28 0.50 6.98
C LEU A 65 6.57 0.33 5.47
N HIS A 66 7.03 -0.84 5.03
CA HIS A 66 7.19 -1.16 3.61
C HIS A 66 5.88 -1.08 2.82
N SER A 67 4.75 -1.28 3.50
CA SER A 67 3.42 -1.14 2.92
C SER A 67 2.80 0.24 3.14
N PHE A 68 3.57 1.25 3.56
CA PHE A 68 3.12 2.61 3.89
C PHE A 68 1.94 2.64 4.87
N TRP A 69 1.78 1.57 5.64
CA TRP A 69 0.76 1.48 6.66
C TRP A 69 1.25 2.10 7.97
N TYR A 70 1.50 3.41 7.90
CA TYR A 70 2.17 4.18 8.95
C TYR A 70 1.51 4.09 10.34
N PRO A 71 0.17 4.13 10.49
CA PRO A 71 -0.44 3.98 11.83
C PRO A 71 -0.17 2.62 12.46
N GLU A 72 -0.25 1.53 11.70
CA GLU A 72 0.02 0.17 12.18
C GLU A 72 1.51 -0.01 12.47
N ALA A 73 2.38 0.45 11.58
CA ALA A 73 3.83 0.43 11.79
C ALA A 73 4.22 1.13 13.10
N ARG A 74 3.66 2.31 13.34
CA ARG A 74 3.91 3.11 14.56
C ARG A 74 3.51 2.38 15.83
N ASP A 75 2.36 1.75 15.83
CA ASP A 75 1.88 0.98 16.98
C ASP A 75 2.80 -0.19 17.29
N HIS A 76 3.31 -0.89 16.27
CA HIS A 76 4.28 -1.97 16.42
C HIS A 76 5.64 -1.47 16.93
N PHE A 77 6.18 -0.38 16.40
CA PHE A 77 7.42 0.20 16.89
C PHE A 77 7.31 0.66 18.34
N ARG A 78 6.19 1.25 18.76
CA ARG A 78 5.93 1.65 20.14
C ARG A 78 5.84 0.43 21.07
N ARG A 79 5.24 -0.67 20.63
CA ARG A 79 5.25 -1.92 21.39
C ARG A 79 6.67 -2.48 21.54
N ALA A 80 7.47 -2.44 20.47
CA ALA A 80 8.88 -2.84 20.52
C ALA A 80 9.69 -1.99 21.51
N GLN A 81 9.47 -0.67 21.57
CA GLN A 81 10.07 0.23 22.56
C GLN A 81 9.62 -0.10 23.99
N ALA A 82 8.32 -0.39 24.20
CA ALA A 82 7.80 -0.75 25.52
C ALA A 82 8.40 -2.07 26.02
N LEU A 83 8.63 -3.05 25.14
CA LEU A 83 9.26 -4.34 25.45
C LEU A 83 10.76 -4.22 25.67
N ASN A 84 11.44 -3.39 24.92
CA ASN A 84 12.87 -3.11 25.05
C ASN A 84 13.14 -1.61 24.84
N PRO A 85 13.08 -0.78 25.89
CA PRO A 85 13.32 0.66 25.78
C PRO A 85 14.70 1.05 25.23
N GLN A 86 15.66 0.12 25.21
CA GLN A 86 17.01 0.36 24.72
C GLN A 86 17.18 0.00 23.24
N PHE A 87 16.16 -0.49 22.57
CA PHE A 87 16.21 -0.94 21.19
C PHE A 87 16.12 0.25 20.22
N ALA A 88 17.28 0.75 19.76
CA ALA A 88 17.40 1.94 18.92
C ALA A 88 16.57 1.87 17.63
N MET A 89 16.52 0.69 16.99
CA MET A 89 15.83 0.53 15.71
C MET A 89 14.30 0.68 15.85
N ALA A 90 13.74 0.45 17.04
CA ALA A 90 12.31 0.72 17.26
C ALA A 90 12.00 2.23 17.25
N TYR A 91 12.91 3.08 17.71
CA TYR A 91 12.78 4.54 17.61
C TYR A 91 13.05 5.03 16.17
N TRP A 92 14.04 4.44 15.49
CA TRP A 92 14.25 4.68 14.06
C TRP A 92 12.97 4.40 13.27
N GLY A 93 12.38 3.21 13.47
CA GLY A 93 11.16 2.82 12.78
C GLY A 93 9.98 3.74 13.08
N GLU A 94 9.77 4.15 14.34
CA GLU A 94 8.73 5.12 14.68
C GLU A 94 8.98 6.47 14.00
N ALA A 95 10.23 6.97 13.98
CA ALA A 95 10.56 8.20 13.29
C ALA A 95 10.27 8.12 11.78
N MET A 96 10.58 6.98 11.13
CA MET A 96 10.23 6.73 9.72
C MET A 96 8.73 6.86 9.44
N THR A 97 7.85 6.58 10.42
CA THR A 97 6.39 6.73 10.22
C THR A 97 5.90 8.16 10.20
N HIS A 98 6.75 9.15 10.34
CA HIS A 98 6.42 10.57 10.33
C HIS A 98 6.95 11.31 9.08
N ASP A 99 7.57 10.58 8.15
CA ASP A 99 7.87 11.05 6.80
C ASP A 99 7.18 10.13 5.79
N HIS A 100 6.35 10.70 4.94
CA HIS A 100 5.64 10.00 3.88
C HIS A 100 6.15 10.55 2.53
N PRO A 101 7.32 10.12 2.09
CA PRO A 101 8.09 10.82 1.05
C PRO A 101 7.36 10.96 -0.28
N LEU A 102 6.63 9.92 -0.72
CA LEU A 102 5.90 9.94 -1.99
C LEU A 102 4.54 10.68 -1.91
N TRP A 103 4.13 11.08 -0.70
CA TRP A 103 2.91 11.89 -0.47
C TRP A 103 3.23 13.31 -0.01
N ASP A 104 4.50 13.67 0.02
CA ASP A 104 5.00 14.97 0.48
C ASP A 104 4.43 15.40 1.85
N GLN A 105 4.36 14.45 2.78
CA GLN A 105 3.92 14.69 4.16
C GLN A 105 5.08 14.44 5.11
N HIS A 106 5.39 15.43 5.95
CA HIS A 106 6.50 15.38 6.87
C HIS A 106 6.15 16.06 8.19
N ASP A 107 6.19 15.31 9.30
CA ASP A 107 6.01 15.83 10.65
C ASP A 107 7.37 15.96 11.36
N ASN A 108 8.01 17.10 11.15
CA ASN A 108 9.35 17.37 11.67
C ASN A 108 9.40 17.36 13.20
N ASP A 109 8.35 17.85 13.86
CA ASP A 109 8.34 17.96 15.32
C ASP A 109 8.19 16.58 15.98
N ALA A 110 7.33 15.73 15.45
CA ALA A 110 7.18 14.36 15.90
C ALA A 110 8.47 13.55 15.71
N GLY A 111 9.09 13.60 14.53
CA GLY A 111 10.35 12.90 14.28
C GLY A 111 11.49 13.35 15.22
N ARG A 112 11.63 14.66 15.43
CA ARG A 112 12.60 15.21 16.39
C ARG A 112 12.34 14.76 17.82
N ALA A 113 11.09 14.73 18.25
CA ALA A 113 10.72 14.29 19.59
C ALA A 113 11.11 12.83 19.84
N ILE A 114 10.92 11.96 18.84
CA ILE A 114 11.30 10.55 18.92
C ILE A 114 12.83 10.39 18.99
N LEU A 115 13.58 11.12 18.17
CA LEU A 115 15.04 11.08 18.21
C LEU A 115 15.61 11.63 19.52
N ALA A 116 14.97 12.64 20.14
CA ALA A 116 15.33 13.13 21.47
C ALA A 116 15.07 12.08 22.57
N GLN A 117 13.98 11.29 22.46
CA GLN A 117 13.74 10.16 23.38
C GLN A 117 14.83 9.10 23.24
N LEU A 118 15.22 8.75 22.00
CA LEU A 118 16.31 7.82 21.74
C LEU A 118 17.63 8.29 22.37
N ASP A 119 17.97 9.59 22.25
CA ASP A 119 19.17 10.17 22.86
C ASP A 119 19.14 10.05 24.40
N ALA A 120 18.01 10.37 25.02
CA ALA A 120 17.86 10.26 26.45
C ALA A 120 18.03 8.82 26.95
N VAL A 121 17.52 7.83 26.23
CA VAL A 121 17.69 6.40 26.55
C VAL A 121 19.13 5.98 26.37
N ARG A 122 19.80 6.36 25.29
CA ARG A 122 21.21 6.07 25.04
C ARG A 122 22.10 6.62 26.17
N ASP A 123 21.92 7.88 26.54
CA ASP A 123 22.74 8.55 27.53
C ASP A 123 22.57 7.95 28.93
N ALA A 124 21.33 7.50 29.25
CA ALA A 124 21.04 6.82 30.52
C ALA A 124 21.61 5.40 30.60
N SER A 125 21.73 4.69 29.48
CA SER A 125 22.05 3.26 29.47
C SER A 125 23.49 2.91 29.09
N GLY A 126 24.22 3.84 28.44
CA GLY A 126 25.57 3.58 27.93
C GLY A 126 25.64 2.54 26.81
N LEU A 127 24.52 2.31 26.10
CA LEU A 127 24.41 1.27 25.08
C LEU A 127 25.28 1.53 23.86
N ALA A 128 25.93 0.46 23.40
CA ALA A 128 26.60 0.44 22.10
C ALA A 128 25.66 -0.20 21.06
N TRP A 129 25.22 0.61 20.11
CA TRP A 129 24.54 0.10 18.90
C TRP A 129 25.57 -0.57 17.99
N THR A 130 25.12 -1.50 17.16
CA THR A 130 25.96 -2.00 16.07
C THR A 130 26.27 -0.87 15.10
N ASP A 131 27.36 -1.00 14.32
CA ASP A 131 27.71 0.01 13.32
C ASP A 131 26.58 0.18 12.27
N ARG A 132 25.92 -0.93 11.92
CA ARG A 132 24.77 -0.96 11.05
C ARG A 132 23.59 -0.17 11.62
N GLU A 133 23.15 -0.44 12.86
CA GLU A 133 22.06 0.28 13.52
C GLU A 133 22.37 1.76 13.67
N ARG A 134 23.63 2.09 13.96
CA ARG A 134 24.09 3.49 14.00
C ARG A 134 23.91 4.16 12.64
N GLY A 135 24.26 3.46 11.55
CA GLY A 135 24.08 3.98 10.19
C GLY A 135 22.65 4.37 9.86
N TYR A 136 21.66 3.55 10.23
CA TYR A 136 20.23 3.88 10.07
C TYR A 136 19.81 5.09 10.91
N VAL A 137 20.24 5.14 12.18
CA VAL A 137 19.91 6.26 13.06
C VAL A 137 20.58 7.54 12.59
N ASP A 138 21.84 7.50 12.16
CA ASP A 138 22.54 8.67 11.65
C ASP A 138 21.92 9.17 10.33
N ALA A 139 21.49 8.27 9.44
CA ALA A 139 20.77 8.64 8.23
C ALA A 139 19.46 9.38 8.54
N ILE A 140 18.58 8.83 9.40
CA ILE A 140 17.31 9.49 9.70
C ILE A 140 17.49 10.82 10.47
N ARG A 141 18.60 11.01 11.17
CA ARG A 141 18.94 12.30 11.77
C ARG A 141 19.13 13.40 10.72
N THR A 142 19.68 13.08 9.55
CA THR A 142 19.81 14.08 8.47
C THR A 142 18.45 14.59 8.04
N LEU A 143 17.43 13.73 8.03
CA LEU A 143 16.07 14.10 7.65
C LEU A 143 15.40 15.03 8.67
N TYR A 144 15.57 14.80 9.97
CA TYR A 144 14.85 15.55 11.00
C TYR A 144 15.66 16.66 11.67
N THR A 145 16.97 16.53 11.76
CA THR A 145 17.85 17.48 12.46
C THR A 145 18.91 18.10 11.57
N GLY A 146 18.93 17.76 10.27
CA GLY A 146 19.80 18.36 9.28
C GLY A 146 19.50 19.84 9.05
N GLU A 147 20.44 20.53 8.41
CA GLU A 147 20.30 21.94 8.01
C GLU A 147 19.46 22.04 6.70
N GLY A 148 18.83 23.20 6.48
CA GLY A 148 18.05 23.48 5.27
C GLY A 148 16.56 23.15 5.38
N ASP A 149 15.88 23.27 4.24
CA ASP A 149 14.49 22.89 4.04
C ASP A 149 14.31 21.37 3.95
N ILE A 150 13.09 20.92 3.74
CA ILE A 150 12.80 19.47 3.71
C ILE A 150 13.42 18.82 2.47
N GLU A 151 13.45 19.48 1.35
CA GLU A 151 14.05 19.02 0.10
C GLU A 151 15.54 18.75 0.29
N THR A 152 16.29 19.75 0.79
CA THR A 152 17.73 19.61 1.12
C THR A 152 17.98 18.45 2.10
N ARG A 153 17.10 18.25 3.08
CA ARG A 153 17.24 17.17 4.07
C ARG A 153 16.89 15.80 3.50
N ARG A 154 15.93 15.70 2.56
CA ARG A 154 15.64 14.46 1.82
C ARG A 154 16.82 14.05 0.94
N ASP A 155 17.46 14.99 0.25
CA ASP A 155 18.69 14.73 -0.51
C ASP A 155 19.81 14.20 0.40
N ALA A 156 20.01 14.85 1.55
CA ALA A 156 20.99 14.40 2.53
C ALA A 156 20.68 13.01 3.11
N TYR A 157 19.39 12.71 3.34
CA TYR A 157 18.92 11.40 3.78
C TYR A 157 19.15 10.34 2.70
N ALA A 158 18.77 10.59 1.46
CA ALA A 158 18.99 9.69 0.33
C ALA A 158 20.48 9.36 0.16
N ALA A 159 21.35 10.39 0.20
CA ALA A 159 22.79 10.19 0.15
C ALA A 159 23.32 9.41 1.37
N ALA A 160 22.75 9.58 2.56
CA ALA A 160 23.13 8.81 3.75
C ALA A 160 22.71 7.35 3.64
N MET A 161 21.49 7.07 3.16
CA MET A 161 20.99 5.70 2.93
C MET A 161 21.77 4.99 1.82
N GLN A 162 22.15 5.69 0.76
CA GLN A 162 23.01 5.13 -0.29
C GLN A 162 24.37 4.70 0.29
N ARG A 163 25.02 5.56 1.07
CA ARG A 163 26.28 5.21 1.74
C ARG A 163 26.13 4.01 2.69
N LEU A 164 25.03 3.93 3.42
CA LEU A 164 24.73 2.80 4.30
C LEU A 164 24.63 1.49 3.51
N ALA A 165 23.90 1.48 2.40
CA ALA A 165 23.78 0.32 1.52
C ALA A 165 25.14 -0.09 0.90
N GLU A 166 25.96 0.88 0.50
CA GLU A 166 27.32 0.63 -0.02
C GLU A 166 28.27 0.04 1.06
N GLN A 167 28.14 0.46 2.32
CA GLN A 167 28.94 -0.04 3.45
C GLN A 167 28.48 -1.43 3.91
N HIS A 168 27.22 -1.77 3.68
CA HIS A 168 26.60 -3.03 4.09
C HIS A 168 25.92 -3.71 2.87
N PRO A 169 26.67 -4.21 1.88
CA PRO A 169 26.12 -4.73 0.62
C PRO A 169 25.23 -5.98 0.79
N ASP A 170 25.31 -6.63 1.93
CA ASP A 170 24.45 -7.77 2.29
C ASP A 170 23.19 -7.33 3.07
N ASP A 171 22.98 -6.02 3.26
CA ASP A 171 21.81 -5.44 3.91
C ASP A 171 20.75 -5.07 2.87
N ASP A 172 19.87 -6.01 2.55
CA ASP A 172 18.80 -5.82 1.56
C ASP A 172 17.83 -4.71 1.98
N GLU A 173 17.62 -4.52 3.29
CA GLU A 173 16.76 -3.45 3.80
C GLU A 173 17.39 -2.06 3.59
N ALA A 174 18.69 -1.92 3.83
CA ALA A 174 19.39 -0.68 3.54
C ALA A 174 19.31 -0.33 2.05
N ALA A 175 19.46 -1.31 1.18
CA ALA A 175 19.32 -1.12 -0.26
C ALA A 175 17.86 -0.76 -0.66
N ALA A 176 16.84 -1.42 -0.09
CA ALA A 176 15.44 -1.12 -0.36
C ALA A 176 15.05 0.30 0.10
N PHE A 177 15.41 0.68 1.33
CA PHE A 177 15.15 2.04 1.82
C PHE A 177 15.98 3.11 1.12
N SER A 178 17.20 2.77 0.62
CA SER A 178 17.98 3.67 -0.22
C SER A 178 17.27 3.95 -1.55
N ALA A 179 16.70 2.93 -2.20
CA ALA A 179 15.93 3.10 -3.42
C ALA A 179 14.67 3.97 -3.19
N LEU A 180 13.95 3.74 -2.09
CA LEU A 180 12.80 4.58 -1.72
C LEU A 180 13.22 6.04 -1.50
N ALA A 181 14.33 6.27 -0.79
CA ALA A 181 14.83 7.61 -0.52
C ALA A 181 15.23 8.35 -1.81
N GLN A 182 15.82 7.65 -2.79
CA GLN A 182 16.16 8.23 -4.08
C GLN A 182 14.93 8.68 -4.88
N MET A 183 13.79 7.96 -4.78
CA MET A 183 12.53 8.38 -5.41
C MET A 183 11.89 9.61 -4.73
N SER A 184 12.39 10.04 -3.57
CA SER A 184 11.85 11.16 -2.80
C SER A 184 12.69 12.45 -2.90
N VAL A 185 13.77 12.45 -3.67
CA VAL A 185 14.60 13.63 -3.87
C VAL A 185 13.90 14.65 -4.76
N GLU A 186 14.26 15.93 -4.59
CA GLU A 186 13.70 17.00 -5.43
C GLU A 186 14.04 16.76 -6.91
N GLY A 187 13.02 16.86 -7.76
CA GLY A 187 13.18 16.75 -9.22
C GLY A 187 13.21 15.32 -9.74
N PHE A 188 13.01 14.28 -8.91
CA PHE A 188 12.88 12.90 -9.42
C PHE A 188 11.65 12.80 -10.33
N ASP A 189 11.86 12.40 -11.58
CA ASP A 189 10.82 12.32 -12.61
C ASP A 189 10.60 10.86 -13.05
N LEU A 190 9.39 10.36 -12.81
CA LEU A 190 9.00 8.99 -13.21
C LEU A 190 8.91 8.77 -14.73
N GLU A 191 8.96 9.83 -15.53
CA GLU A 191 9.00 9.74 -17.00
C GLU A 191 10.44 9.84 -17.55
N ASP A 192 11.41 10.30 -16.72
CA ASP A 192 12.81 10.40 -17.10
C ASP A 192 13.57 9.08 -16.85
N ALA A 193 14.10 8.50 -17.92
CA ALA A 193 14.89 7.28 -17.81
C ALA A 193 16.19 7.45 -17.02
N ASP A 194 16.77 8.64 -16.99
CA ASP A 194 18.00 8.92 -16.23
C ASP A 194 17.75 8.86 -14.72
N ASP A 195 16.52 9.14 -14.26
CA ASP A 195 16.10 9.00 -12.87
C ASP A 195 15.60 7.57 -12.57
N VAL A 196 14.72 7.04 -13.41
CA VAL A 196 14.04 5.75 -13.19
C VAL A 196 15.00 4.56 -13.28
N VAL A 197 15.85 4.51 -14.31
CA VAL A 197 16.65 3.30 -14.59
C VAL A 197 17.64 2.96 -13.48
N PRO A 198 18.38 3.89 -12.86
CA PRO A 198 19.29 3.57 -11.75
C PRO A 198 18.57 2.97 -10.53
N VAL A 199 17.43 3.56 -10.12
CA VAL A 199 16.65 3.09 -8.97
C VAL A 199 16.00 1.75 -9.28
N ALA A 200 15.41 1.61 -10.47
CA ALA A 200 14.84 0.34 -10.91
C ALA A 200 15.88 -0.77 -10.96
N ALA A 201 17.09 -0.51 -11.47
CA ALA A 201 18.16 -1.50 -11.52
C ALA A 201 18.57 -2.00 -10.11
N GLN A 202 18.63 -1.12 -9.11
CA GLN A 202 18.89 -1.48 -7.72
C GLN A 202 17.76 -2.37 -7.17
N LEU A 203 16.51 -2.01 -7.38
CA LEU A 203 15.34 -2.80 -6.95
C LEU A 203 15.23 -4.14 -7.68
N GLU A 204 15.54 -4.20 -8.97
CA GLU A 204 15.56 -5.43 -9.76
C GLU A 204 16.68 -6.39 -9.31
N GLU A 205 17.83 -5.88 -8.85
CA GLU A 205 18.86 -6.69 -8.23
C GLU A 205 18.38 -7.35 -6.95
N LEU A 206 17.70 -6.57 -6.09
CA LEU A 206 17.04 -7.07 -4.87
C LEU A 206 15.94 -8.10 -5.21
N TYR A 207 15.10 -7.82 -6.21
CA TYR A 207 14.03 -8.71 -6.65
C TYR A 207 14.57 -10.07 -7.14
N ARG A 208 15.70 -10.09 -7.83
CA ARG A 208 16.32 -11.37 -8.26
C ARG A 208 16.77 -12.24 -7.09
N ARG A 209 17.07 -11.65 -5.94
CA ARG A 209 17.44 -12.37 -4.70
C ARG A 209 16.24 -12.71 -3.85
N HIS A 210 15.24 -11.82 -3.80
CA HIS A 210 14.08 -11.89 -2.92
C HIS A 210 12.81 -11.45 -3.66
N ASP A 211 12.28 -12.31 -4.52
CA ASP A 211 11.15 -12.04 -5.41
C ASP A 211 9.78 -11.84 -4.70
N ARG A 212 9.75 -12.10 -3.39
CA ARG A 212 8.58 -11.89 -2.52
C ARG A 212 8.84 -10.90 -1.38
N HIS A 213 9.88 -10.08 -1.48
CA HIS A 213 10.13 -9.03 -0.49
C HIS A 213 9.11 -7.89 -0.65
N PRO A 214 8.25 -7.59 0.36
CA PRO A 214 7.14 -6.67 0.20
C PRO A 214 7.58 -5.25 -0.19
N GLY A 215 8.64 -4.71 0.44
CA GLY A 215 9.18 -3.39 0.09
C GLY A 215 9.71 -3.32 -1.34
N VAL A 216 10.43 -4.34 -1.80
CA VAL A 216 10.96 -4.37 -3.18
C VAL A 216 9.83 -4.40 -4.21
N LEU A 217 8.80 -5.24 -3.99
CA LEU A 217 7.64 -5.29 -4.87
C LEU A 217 6.89 -3.95 -4.92
N HIS A 218 6.70 -3.34 -3.77
CA HIS A 218 6.03 -2.06 -3.62
C HIS A 218 6.79 -0.94 -4.36
N TYR A 219 8.09 -0.82 -4.11
CA TYR A 219 8.92 0.24 -4.67
C TYR A 219 9.14 0.06 -6.18
N LEU A 220 9.17 -1.19 -6.68
CA LEU A 220 9.14 -1.46 -8.12
C LEU A 220 7.84 -1.00 -8.78
N ILE A 221 6.69 -1.11 -8.10
CA ILE A 221 5.45 -0.54 -8.64
C ILE A 221 5.56 0.97 -8.73
N HIS A 222 6.04 1.64 -7.68
CA HIS A 222 6.18 3.09 -7.69
C HIS A 222 7.15 3.59 -8.76
N VAL A 223 8.34 3.00 -8.89
CA VAL A 223 9.32 3.45 -9.88
C VAL A 223 8.89 3.21 -11.32
N TYR A 224 7.95 2.27 -11.54
CA TYR A 224 7.39 1.98 -12.87
C TYR A 224 5.99 2.59 -13.09
N ASP A 225 5.50 3.46 -12.19
CA ASP A 225 4.17 4.07 -12.29
C ASP A 225 4.14 5.26 -13.27
N SER A 226 4.53 4.99 -14.52
CA SER A 226 4.39 5.95 -15.62
C SER A 226 4.17 5.21 -16.94
N GLU A 227 3.59 5.89 -17.94
CA GLU A 227 3.24 5.28 -19.23
C GLU A 227 4.40 4.50 -19.87
N PRO A 228 5.64 5.03 -19.97
CA PRO A 228 6.74 4.32 -20.65
C PRO A 228 7.20 3.08 -19.86
N PHE A 229 7.08 3.04 -18.54
CA PHE A 229 7.63 1.97 -17.71
C PHE A 229 6.59 0.99 -17.13
N ALA A 230 5.30 1.34 -17.15
CA ALA A 230 4.23 0.51 -16.58
C ALA A 230 4.23 -0.96 -17.04
N PRO A 231 4.57 -1.31 -18.29
CA PRO A 231 4.67 -2.72 -18.69
C PRO A 231 5.67 -3.53 -17.85
N LEU A 232 6.75 -2.91 -17.35
CA LEU A 232 7.74 -3.55 -16.47
C LEU A 232 7.18 -3.79 -15.06
N GLY A 233 6.27 -2.94 -14.61
CA GLY A 233 5.59 -3.02 -13.32
C GLY A 233 4.55 -4.14 -13.21
N LEU A 234 4.15 -4.79 -14.31
CA LEU A 234 3.13 -5.87 -14.28
C LEU A 234 3.52 -7.06 -13.40
N ARG A 235 4.80 -7.39 -13.32
CA ARG A 235 5.28 -8.51 -12.53
C ARG A 235 5.14 -8.24 -11.03
N PRO A 236 5.72 -7.16 -10.45
CA PRO A 236 5.52 -6.85 -9.04
C PRO A 236 4.04 -6.56 -8.71
N ALA A 237 3.27 -5.91 -9.60
CA ALA A 237 1.85 -5.66 -9.40
C ALA A 237 1.00 -6.93 -9.23
N ARG A 238 1.35 -8.02 -9.91
CA ARG A 238 0.63 -9.30 -9.78
C ARG A 238 0.98 -10.06 -8.50
N THR A 239 2.12 -9.77 -7.90
CA THR A 239 2.66 -10.52 -6.77
C THR A 239 2.41 -9.83 -5.44
N TYR A 240 2.43 -8.50 -5.40
CA TYR A 240 2.46 -7.75 -4.15
C TYR A 240 1.21 -7.95 -3.29
N ALA A 241 0.01 -7.91 -3.87
CA ALA A 241 -1.24 -8.17 -3.17
C ALA A 241 -1.30 -9.57 -2.52
N GLU A 242 -0.64 -10.58 -3.15
CA GLU A 242 -0.53 -11.94 -2.60
C GLU A 242 0.49 -12.05 -1.46
N VAL A 243 1.47 -11.14 -1.43
CA VAL A 243 2.55 -11.13 -0.42
C VAL A 243 2.11 -10.45 0.87
N ALA A 244 1.36 -9.37 0.78
CA ALA A 244 0.93 -8.57 1.92
C ALA A 244 -0.60 -8.35 1.96
N PRO A 245 -1.42 -9.42 1.95
CA PRO A 245 -2.88 -9.32 1.80
C PRO A 245 -3.58 -8.64 2.98
N ALA A 246 -2.92 -8.47 4.13
CA ALA A 246 -3.48 -7.76 5.26
C ALA A 246 -3.39 -6.23 5.13
N SER A 247 -2.58 -5.72 4.20
CA SER A 247 -2.39 -4.28 3.99
C SER A 247 -3.32 -3.78 2.88
N SER A 248 -4.20 -2.83 3.22
CA SER A 248 -5.02 -2.10 2.24
C SER A 248 -4.16 -1.50 1.13
N HIS A 249 -3.05 -0.85 1.47
CA HIS A 249 -2.17 -0.24 0.50
C HIS A 249 -1.52 -1.27 -0.44
N ALA A 250 -1.11 -2.44 0.06
CA ALA A 250 -0.56 -3.49 -0.78
C ALA A 250 -1.58 -4.07 -1.79
N LEU A 251 -2.85 -4.12 -1.40
CA LEU A 251 -3.95 -4.52 -2.28
C LEU A 251 -4.27 -3.43 -3.32
N HIS A 252 -4.10 -2.16 -2.97
CA HIS A 252 -4.29 -1.01 -3.84
C HIS A 252 -3.18 -0.88 -4.91
N MET A 253 -1.92 -1.08 -4.55
CA MET A 253 -0.76 -0.75 -5.38
C MET A 253 -0.75 -1.36 -6.79
N PRO A 254 -1.25 -2.58 -7.04
CA PRO A 254 -1.39 -3.11 -8.40
C PRO A 254 -2.19 -2.20 -9.33
N SER A 255 -3.15 -1.44 -8.78
CA SER A 255 -4.01 -0.57 -9.56
C SER A 255 -3.27 0.59 -10.23
N HIS A 256 -2.13 1.03 -9.69
CA HIS A 256 -1.27 2.03 -10.31
C HIS A 256 -0.84 1.58 -11.71
N ILE A 257 -0.27 0.39 -11.80
CA ILE A 257 0.16 -0.20 -13.08
C ILE A 257 -1.04 -0.53 -13.99
N PHE A 258 -2.13 -1.05 -13.41
CA PHE A 258 -3.32 -1.38 -14.19
C PHE A 258 -3.96 -0.13 -14.81
N ARG A 259 -3.94 1.01 -14.10
CA ARG A 259 -4.43 2.29 -14.61
C ARG A 259 -3.58 2.80 -15.78
N GLN A 260 -2.25 2.79 -15.68
CA GLN A 260 -1.35 3.17 -16.75
C GLN A 260 -1.56 2.32 -18.03
N LEU A 261 -2.00 1.08 -17.84
CA LEU A 261 -2.27 0.14 -18.92
C LEU A 261 -3.77 0.07 -19.31
N GLU A 262 -4.59 1.00 -18.82
CA GLU A 262 -6.04 1.10 -19.07
C GLU A 262 -6.82 -0.19 -18.72
N GLN A 263 -6.33 -0.97 -17.75
CA GLN A 263 -6.97 -2.22 -17.29
C GLN A 263 -7.99 -1.94 -16.17
N TRP A 264 -8.98 -1.11 -16.47
CA TRP A 264 -9.90 -0.53 -15.49
C TRP A 264 -10.65 -1.53 -14.62
N GLU A 265 -11.07 -2.69 -15.15
CA GLU A 265 -11.71 -3.74 -14.35
C GLU A 265 -10.76 -4.30 -13.25
N ARG A 266 -9.45 -4.31 -13.52
CA ARG A 266 -8.47 -4.70 -12.51
C ARG A 266 -8.23 -3.59 -11.49
N VAL A 267 -8.31 -2.33 -11.93
CA VAL A 267 -8.29 -1.18 -11.00
C VAL A 267 -9.46 -1.29 -10.03
N VAL A 268 -10.67 -1.60 -10.51
CA VAL A 268 -11.84 -1.84 -9.65
C VAL A 268 -11.58 -2.96 -8.66
N ALA A 269 -11.16 -4.14 -9.13
CA ALA A 269 -10.95 -5.29 -8.25
C ALA A 269 -9.92 -5.00 -7.14
N SER A 270 -8.75 -4.44 -7.49
CA SER A 270 -7.71 -4.07 -6.52
C SER A 270 -8.22 -3.11 -5.46
N ASN A 271 -8.96 -2.08 -5.86
CA ASN A 271 -9.41 -1.06 -4.93
C ASN A 271 -10.62 -1.48 -4.09
N GLN A 272 -11.47 -2.40 -4.58
CA GLN A 272 -12.50 -3.04 -3.75
C GLN A 272 -11.87 -3.86 -2.63
N ASP A 273 -10.88 -4.70 -2.95
CA ASP A 273 -10.17 -5.52 -1.95
C ASP A 273 -9.43 -4.62 -0.95
N ALA A 274 -8.76 -3.57 -1.43
CA ALA A 274 -8.04 -2.61 -0.60
C ALA A 274 -8.96 -1.87 0.37
N TYR A 275 -10.07 -1.32 -0.14
CA TYR A 275 -11.02 -0.61 0.72
C TYR A 275 -11.64 -1.55 1.75
N GLN A 276 -12.03 -2.78 1.36
CA GLN A 276 -12.58 -3.77 2.30
C GLN A 276 -11.57 -4.12 3.40
N ALA A 277 -10.30 -4.34 3.07
CA ALA A 277 -9.25 -4.59 4.07
C ALA A 277 -9.11 -3.43 5.07
N SER A 278 -9.26 -2.19 4.60
CA SER A 278 -9.24 -1.01 5.48
C SER A 278 -10.47 -0.92 6.40
N VAL A 279 -11.64 -1.34 5.91
CA VAL A 279 -12.86 -1.44 6.71
C VAL A 279 -12.69 -2.47 7.83
N ASP A 280 -12.17 -3.65 7.48
CA ASP A 280 -11.94 -4.74 8.44
C ASP A 280 -10.91 -4.32 9.51
N TRP A 281 -9.85 -3.64 9.11
CA TRP A 281 -8.87 -3.08 10.04
C TRP A 281 -9.48 -2.03 10.97
N GLN A 282 -10.20 -1.06 10.41
CA GLN A 282 -10.86 -0.01 11.18
C GLN A 282 -11.81 -0.59 12.23
N GLN A 283 -12.61 -1.60 11.86
CA GLN A 283 -13.55 -2.26 12.76
C GLN A 283 -12.84 -3.07 13.84
N ARG A 284 -11.81 -3.85 13.46
CA ARG A 284 -11.03 -4.68 14.40
C ARG A 284 -10.29 -3.85 15.45
N THR A 285 -9.83 -2.66 15.08
CA THR A 285 -9.04 -1.78 15.94
C THR A 285 -9.85 -0.67 16.61
N ASP A 286 -11.16 -0.62 16.36
CA ASP A 286 -12.09 0.40 16.87
C ASP A 286 -11.62 1.84 16.61
N ARG A 287 -11.07 2.07 15.41
CA ARG A 287 -10.60 3.39 14.97
C ARG A 287 -11.75 4.20 14.37
N PRO A 288 -11.64 5.55 14.33
CA PRO A 288 -12.62 6.40 13.65
C PRO A 288 -12.78 6.06 12.17
N ILE A 289 -13.99 6.27 11.63
CA ILE A 289 -14.34 5.93 10.23
C ILE A 289 -13.43 6.66 9.23
N HIS A 290 -13.03 7.90 9.52
CA HIS A 290 -12.16 8.68 8.61
C HIS A 290 -10.78 8.08 8.38
N MET A 291 -10.39 7.07 9.17
CA MET A 291 -9.12 6.35 9.02
C MET A 291 -9.18 5.19 8.00
N ARG A 292 -10.36 4.91 7.41
CA ARG A 292 -10.46 3.98 6.27
C ARG A 292 -9.66 4.49 5.07
N ASP A 293 -9.34 3.60 4.16
CA ASP A 293 -8.60 3.93 2.94
C ASP A 293 -9.50 4.63 1.91
N PHE A 294 -9.76 5.92 2.14
CA PHE A 294 -10.48 6.75 1.19
C PHE A 294 -9.65 7.11 -0.06
N HIS A 295 -8.37 6.76 -0.10
CA HIS A 295 -7.57 6.86 -1.31
C HIS A 295 -7.99 5.79 -2.33
N SER A 296 -8.01 4.52 -1.92
CA SER A 296 -8.54 3.42 -2.76
C SER A 296 -9.99 3.63 -3.13
N PHE A 297 -10.79 4.20 -2.21
CA PHE A 297 -12.19 4.55 -2.47
C PHE A 297 -12.34 5.61 -3.58
N GLY A 298 -11.42 6.59 -3.65
CA GLY A 298 -11.34 7.56 -4.73
C GLY A 298 -10.99 6.93 -6.08
N TRP A 299 -10.07 5.97 -6.09
CA TRP A 299 -9.70 5.24 -7.30
C TRP A 299 -10.83 4.36 -7.86
N LEU A 300 -11.74 3.88 -7.00
CA LEU A 300 -12.98 3.22 -7.43
C LEU A 300 -13.88 4.19 -8.21
N MET A 301 -14.03 5.43 -7.73
CA MET A 301 -14.80 6.46 -8.43
C MET A 301 -14.24 6.69 -9.84
N ASP A 302 -12.94 6.94 -9.96
CA ASP A 302 -12.28 7.14 -11.25
C ASP A 302 -12.48 5.94 -12.19
N ALA A 303 -12.32 4.72 -11.67
CA ALA A 303 -12.44 3.50 -12.47
C ALA A 303 -13.89 3.23 -12.91
N TYR A 304 -14.88 3.45 -12.05
CA TYR A 304 -16.28 3.29 -12.41
C TYR A 304 -16.70 4.31 -13.49
N LEU A 305 -16.25 5.55 -13.38
CA LEU A 305 -16.52 6.56 -14.39
C LEU A 305 -15.81 6.26 -15.71
N ALA A 306 -14.58 5.75 -15.69
CA ALA A 306 -13.86 5.33 -16.90
C ALA A 306 -14.52 4.15 -17.63
N LEU A 307 -15.31 3.34 -16.91
CA LEU A 307 -16.07 2.19 -17.43
C LEU A 307 -17.53 2.51 -17.72
N ASP A 308 -17.97 3.76 -17.62
CA ASP A 308 -19.39 4.18 -17.71
C ASP A 308 -20.32 3.45 -16.71
N ARG A 309 -19.76 2.98 -15.56
CA ARG A 309 -20.49 2.29 -14.49
C ARG A 309 -21.10 3.30 -13.52
N PHE A 310 -22.02 4.14 -14.01
CA PHE A 310 -22.61 5.25 -13.26
C PHE A 310 -23.39 4.80 -12.01
N ASP A 311 -24.04 3.65 -12.04
CA ASP A 311 -24.76 3.11 -10.87
C ASP A 311 -23.80 2.80 -9.72
N ASP A 312 -22.64 2.19 -10.01
CA ASP A 312 -21.62 1.90 -9.03
C ASP A 312 -20.97 3.18 -8.49
N ALA A 313 -20.67 4.14 -9.37
CA ALA A 313 -20.14 5.45 -8.97
C ALA A 313 -21.12 6.22 -8.05
N CYS A 314 -22.42 6.19 -8.35
CA CYS A 314 -23.46 6.74 -7.47
C CYS A 314 -23.52 6.01 -6.12
N GLY A 315 -23.35 4.68 -6.13
CA GLY A 315 -23.27 3.86 -4.92
C GLY A 315 -22.18 4.33 -3.96
N LEU A 316 -21.01 4.73 -4.48
CA LEU A 316 -19.91 5.27 -3.64
C LEU A 316 -20.31 6.59 -2.96
N ILE A 317 -21.00 7.48 -3.66
CA ILE A 317 -21.47 8.74 -3.08
C ILE A 317 -22.46 8.47 -1.95
N GLN A 318 -23.42 7.54 -2.16
CA GLN A 318 -24.42 7.17 -1.15
C GLN A 318 -23.76 6.48 0.07
N GLU A 319 -22.77 5.62 -0.16
CA GLU A 319 -22.01 5.00 0.92
C GLU A 319 -21.28 6.07 1.75
N LEU A 320 -20.59 7.01 1.10
CA LEU A 320 -19.87 8.08 1.78
C LEU A 320 -20.81 8.98 2.62
N GLU A 321 -22.02 9.26 2.15
CA GLU A 321 -23.04 9.98 2.91
C GLU A 321 -23.50 9.20 4.15
N SER A 322 -23.70 7.90 4.01
CA SER A 322 -24.06 7.03 5.13
C SER A 322 -22.94 6.97 6.18
N LEU A 323 -21.67 6.94 5.72
CA LEU A 323 -20.50 6.97 6.60
C LEU A 323 -20.36 8.29 7.34
N LEU A 324 -20.58 9.41 6.65
CA LEU A 324 -20.60 10.75 7.25
C LEU A 324 -21.67 10.85 8.35
N ALA A 325 -22.91 10.47 8.05
CA ALA A 325 -23.98 10.47 9.04
C ALA A 325 -23.66 9.57 10.26
N THR A 326 -23.02 8.43 10.03
CA THR A 326 -22.60 7.50 11.10
C THR A 326 -21.51 8.13 11.98
N ALA A 327 -20.48 8.74 11.36
CA ALA A 327 -19.40 9.38 12.08
C ALA A 327 -19.89 10.57 12.92
N GLU A 328 -20.79 11.39 12.37
CA GLU A 328 -21.45 12.49 13.08
C GLU A 328 -22.26 12.00 14.31
N GLN A 329 -23.06 10.94 14.16
CA GLN A 329 -23.81 10.33 15.26
C GLN A 329 -22.90 9.81 16.37
N ARG A 330 -21.70 9.34 16.02
CA ARG A 330 -20.70 8.88 17.00
C ARG A 330 -19.84 10.00 17.58
N GLY A 331 -19.96 11.23 17.06
CA GLY A 331 -19.12 12.36 17.42
C GLY A 331 -17.65 12.17 17.05
N GLU A 332 -17.40 11.41 15.99
CA GLU A 332 -16.04 11.18 15.45
C GLU A 332 -15.56 12.37 14.60
N ASP A 333 -14.24 12.49 14.47
CA ASP A 333 -13.65 13.38 13.47
C ASP A 333 -14.02 12.90 12.07
N LEU A 334 -14.51 13.80 11.22
CA LEU A 334 -14.92 13.50 9.86
C LEU A 334 -13.75 13.47 8.87
N GLY A 335 -12.59 13.98 9.27
CA GLY A 335 -11.43 14.11 8.40
C GLY A 335 -11.77 14.81 7.07
N ARG A 336 -11.34 14.22 5.96
CA ARG A 336 -11.62 14.77 4.62
C ARG A 336 -12.89 14.21 3.95
N MET A 337 -13.68 13.37 4.63
CA MET A 337 -14.88 12.76 4.03
C MET A 337 -15.88 13.80 3.46
N PRO A 338 -16.15 14.96 4.10
CA PRO A 338 -17.06 15.96 3.52
C PRO A 338 -16.57 16.50 2.17
N SER A 339 -15.29 16.88 2.09
CA SER A 339 -14.71 17.40 0.83
C SER A 339 -14.63 16.31 -0.25
N LEU A 340 -14.40 15.07 0.15
CA LEU A 340 -14.39 13.93 -0.78
C LEU A 340 -15.79 13.70 -1.38
N ARG A 341 -16.85 13.79 -0.58
CA ARG A 341 -18.23 13.70 -1.07
C ARG A 341 -18.54 14.78 -2.11
N GLU A 342 -18.16 16.03 -1.82
CA GLU A 342 -18.36 17.15 -2.77
C GLU A 342 -17.59 16.89 -4.08
N HIS A 343 -16.37 16.41 -3.97
CA HIS A 343 -15.53 16.06 -5.11
C HIS A 343 -16.16 14.95 -5.97
N PHE A 344 -16.59 13.86 -5.36
CA PHE A 344 -17.25 12.74 -6.06
C PHE A 344 -18.54 13.14 -6.75
N THR A 345 -19.36 13.95 -6.08
CA THR A 345 -20.60 14.49 -6.68
C THR A 345 -20.27 15.29 -7.95
N SER A 346 -19.26 16.17 -7.88
CA SER A 346 -18.84 16.97 -9.02
C SER A 346 -18.25 16.13 -10.17
N GLN A 347 -17.44 15.10 -9.86
CA GLN A 347 -16.90 14.17 -10.85
C GLN A 347 -18.02 13.40 -11.56
N TYR A 348 -18.98 12.86 -10.78
CA TYR A 348 -20.14 12.15 -11.30
C TYR A 348 -20.97 13.03 -12.24
N GLU A 349 -21.37 14.22 -11.78
CA GLU A 349 -22.17 15.16 -12.58
C GLU A 349 -21.47 15.55 -13.89
N SER A 350 -20.16 15.77 -13.84
CA SER A 350 -19.36 16.08 -15.02
C SER A 350 -19.31 14.93 -16.02
N ALA A 351 -19.09 13.71 -15.55
CA ALA A 351 -18.99 12.51 -16.39
C ALA A 351 -20.37 12.09 -16.95
N ALA A 352 -21.44 12.21 -16.14
CA ALA A 352 -22.79 11.85 -16.54
C ALA A 352 -23.44 12.90 -17.47
N ALA A 353 -22.86 14.09 -17.61
CA ALA A 353 -23.43 15.17 -18.42
C ALA A 353 -23.66 14.75 -19.87
N GLY A 354 -24.92 14.80 -20.31
CA GLY A 354 -25.32 14.42 -21.68
C GLY A 354 -25.51 12.91 -21.88
N THR A 355 -25.44 12.10 -20.84
CA THR A 355 -25.80 10.69 -20.83
C THR A 355 -27.17 10.44 -20.20
N ASP A 356 -27.69 9.20 -20.29
CA ASP A 356 -28.93 8.80 -19.60
C ASP A 356 -28.78 8.78 -18.06
N ALA A 357 -27.56 8.82 -17.55
CA ALA A 357 -27.24 8.89 -16.13
C ALA A 357 -27.31 10.31 -15.54
N ALA A 358 -27.49 11.34 -16.38
CA ALA A 358 -27.56 12.74 -15.94
C ALA A 358 -28.71 12.95 -14.95
N GLY A 359 -28.38 13.34 -13.71
CA GLY A 359 -29.35 13.55 -12.63
C GLY A 359 -29.90 12.27 -11.99
N ALA A 360 -29.41 11.08 -12.34
CA ALA A 360 -29.86 9.81 -11.77
C ALA A 360 -29.35 9.58 -10.34
N CYS A 361 -28.19 10.14 -9.99
CA CYS A 361 -27.64 10.08 -8.63
C CYS A 361 -28.30 11.18 -7.77
N ALA A 362 -29.47 10.88 -7.19
CA ALA A 362 -30.08 11.79 -6.23
C ALA A 362 -29.35 11.69 -4.89
N VAL A 363 -28.55 12.69 -4.58
CA VAL A 363 -27.97 12.88 -3.25
C VAL A 363 -29.12 13.34 -2.33
N VAL A 364 -29.37 12.64 -1.24
CA VAL A 364 -30.36 13.05 -0.22
C VAL A 364 -29.82 14.34 0.42
N GLN A 365 -30.47 15.45 0.14
CA GLN A 365 -30.15 16.77 0.72
C GLN A 365 -30.53 16.83 2.21
#